data_84057cd2afaf8f5372cfdbb8a15a7152
#
_entry.id   84057cd2afaf8f5372cfdbb8a15a7152
#
_cell.length_a   1.000
_cell.length_b   1.000
_cell.length_c   1.000
_cell.angle_alpha   90.00
_cell.angle_beta   90.00
_cell.angle_gamma   90.00
#
_symmetry.space_group_name_H-M   'P 1'
#
loop_
_entity.id
_entity.type
_entity.pdbx_description
1 polymer ?
#
loop_
_entity_poly.entity_id
_entity_poly.type
_entity_poly.pdbx_seq_one_letter_code
_entity_poly.pdbx_strand_id
1 'polypeptide(L)'
;MADVQRAGERAGERAEEKAGERAEEKAGERTEERAGQWSDQAALANRVIEQTLASAELEWESPARGSYVVTLPGTRKLSTTCSLLVGHHALSVNAFVIRRPDENAEGVHRWLLERNLKLYGVSYAVDRLGDIYLTGKLPLAAVTEDGIDRLLGSVLEAADGAFNTLLELGFASAIRKEYAWRVSRGESTRNLDAFAHLTRGPSA
;
A
#
# COMPACT_ATOMS: atom_id res chain seq x y z
N MET A 1 -50.97 -2.23 48.84
CA MET A 1 -49.50 -2.23 48.97
C MET A 1 -48.79 -2.77 47.72
N ALA A 2 -49.34 -3.79 47.00
CA ALA A 2 -48.67 -4.37 45.81
C ALA A 2 -48.59 -3.43 44.60
N ASP A 3 -49.53 -2.50 44.42
CA ASP A 3 -49.56 -1.60 43.25
C ASP A 3 -48.56 -0.48 43.33
N VAL A 4 -48.20 0.01 44.55
CA VAL A 4 -47.22 1.08 44.75
C VAL A 4 -45.80 0.52 44.52
N GLN A 5 -45.58 -0.74 44.86
CA GLN A 5 -44.30 -1.43 44.66
C GLN A 5 -44.00 -1.69 43.21
N ARG A 6 -45.00 -2.15 42.41
CA ARG A 6 -44.87 -2.32 40.94
C ARG A 6 -44.70 -1.03 40.19
N ALA A 7 -45.28 0.10 40.66
CA ALA A 7 -45.06 1.40 40.08
C ALA A 7 -43.63 1.93 40.28
N GLY A 8 -43.04 1.65 41.46
CA GLY A 8 -41.64 2.00 41.76
C GLY A 8 -40.64 1.19 40.94
N GLU A 9 -40.86 -0.13 40.77
CA GLU A 9 -40.01 -1.00 39.93
C GLU A 9 -40.01 -0.56 38.46
N ARG A 10 -41.18 -0.29 37.89
CA ARG A 10 -41.28 0.22 36.51
C ARG A 10 -40.68 1.62 36.30
N ALA A 11 -40.67 2.44 37.31
CA ALA A 11 -40.00 3.76 37.26
C ALA A 11 -38.47 3.64 37.33
N GLY A 12 -37.96 2.67 38.09
CA GLY A 12 -36.54 2.30 38.17
C GLY A 12 -36.04 1.75 36.82
N GLU A 13 -36.73 0.75 36.27
CA GLU A 13 -36.36 0.16 34.95
C GLU A 13 -36.32 1.20 33.83
N ARG A 14 -37.30 2.12 33.75
CA ARG A 14 -37.30 3.20 32.75
C ARG A 14 -36.20 4.23 32.98
N ALA A 15 -35.76 4.43 34.21
CA ALA A 15 -34.65 5.35 34.50
C ALA A 15 -33.31 4.75 34.10
N GLU A 16 -33.13 3.43 34.31
CA GLU A 16 -31.94 2.69 33.88
C GLU A 16 -31.86 2.58 32.36
N GLU A 17 -32.98 2.28 31.68
CA GLU A 17 -33.07 2.23 30.23
C GLU A 17 -32.70 3.58 29.59
N LYS A 18 -33.25 4.70 30.08
CA LYS A 18 -32.89 6.06 29.63
C LYS A 18 -31.48 6.46 29.95
N ALA A 19 -30.90 5.95 31.02
CA ALA A 19 -29.50 6.18 31.36
C ALA A 19 -28.56 5.42 30.41
N GLY A 20 -28.95 4.18 30.03
CA GLY A 20 -28.26 3.37 29.03
C GLY A 20 -28.28 4.03 27.65
N GLU A 21 -29.45 4.42 27.14
CA GLU A 21 -29.60 5.11 25.85
C GLU A 21 -28.76 6.39 25.77
N ARG A 22 -28.77 7.20 26.83
CA ARG A 22 -27.94 8.43 26.88
C ARG A 22 -26.45 8.15 26.96
N ALA A 23 -26.03 7.03 27.53
CA ALA A 23 -24.65 6.64 27.59
C ALA A 23 -24.16 6.16 26.21
N GLU A 24 -25.01 5.40 25.49
CA GLU A 24 -24.74 4.96 24.12
C GLU A 24 -24.72 6.13 23.11
N GLU A 25 -25.69 7.05 23.22
CA GLU A 25 -25.75 8.26 22.39
C GLU A 25 -24.47 9.13 22.57
N LYS A 26 -24.06 9.37 23.83
CA LYS A 26 -22.81 10.10 24.13
C LYS A 26 -21.55 9.36 23.72
N ALA A 27 -21.57 8.03 23.75
CA ALA A 27 -20.46 7.23 23.26
C ALA A 27 -20.37 7.28 21.73
N GLY A 28 -21.52 7.27 21.03
CA GLY A 28 -21.63 7.46 19.60
C GLY A 28 -21.14 8.85 19.16
N GLU A 29 -21.65 9.93 19.79
CA GLU A 29 -21.20 11.30 19.53
C GLU A 29 -19.68 11.50 19.75
N ARG A 30 -19.12 10.94 20.82
CA ARG A 30 -17.66 10.99 21.09
C ARG A 30 -16.86 10.19 20.07
N THR A 31 -17.42 9.14 19.50
CA THR A 31 -16.76 8.34 18.46
C THR A 31 -16.77 9.06 17.14
N GLU A 32 -17.88 9.71 16.78
CA GLU A 32 -18.00 10.54 15.58
C GLU A 32 -17.18 11.82 15.66
N GLU A 33 -17.17 12.51 16.81
CA GLU A 33 -16.33 13.69 17.04
C GLU A 33 -14.84 13.36 16.99
N ARG A 34 -14.41 12.18 17.49
CA ARG A 34 -13.03 11.68 17.34
C ARG A 34 -12.69 11.27 15.91
N ALA A 35 -13.64 10.77 15.14
CA ALA A 35 -13.45 10.45 13.73
C ALA A 35 -13.30 11.72 12.86
N GLY A 36 -13.84 12.86 13.30
CA GLY A 36 -13.74 14.14 12.60
C GLY A 36 -12.52 14.99 12.97
N GLN A 37 -11.94 14.80 14.15
CA GLN A 37 -10.77 15.55 14.61
C GLN A 37 -9.48 14.78 14.30
N TRP A 38 -8.75 15.26 13.30
CA TRP A 38 -7.38 14.84 13.08
C TRP A 38 -6.54 15.17 14.31
N SER A 39 -5.80 14.16 14.82
CA SER A 39 -4.85 14.43 15.90
C SER A 39 -3.79 15.44 15.42
N ASP A 40 -3.21 16.21 16.35
CA ASP A 40 -2.12 17.13 16.02
C ASP A 40 -0.95 16.40 15.32
N GLN A 41 -0.72 15.15 15.67
CA GLN A 41 0.28 14.31 15.01
C GLN A 41 -0.07 13.99 13.56
N ALA A 42 -1.33 13.70 13.25
CA ALA A 42 -1.75 13.46 11.87
C ALA A 42 -1.68 14.75 11.03
N ALA A 43 -2.04 15.90 11.62
CA ALA A 43 -1.90 17.18 10.97
C ALA A 43 -0.42 17.55 10.70
N LEU A 44 0.46 17.25 11.64
CA LEU A 44 1.90 17.43 11.48
C LEU A 44 2.44 16.50 10.38
N ALA A 45 2.07 15.22 10.41
CA ALA A 45 2.48 14.24 9.41
C ALA A 45 2.10 14.68 7.99
N ASN A 46 0.87 15.19 7.78
CA ASN A 46 0.46 15.70 6.48
C ASN A 46 1.38 16.84 6.00
N ARG A 47 1.66 17.83 6.86
CA ARG A 47 2.56 18.93 6.51
C ARG A 47 3.96 18.45 6.12
N VAL A 48 4.51 17.52 6.91
CA VAL A 48 5.82 16.93 6.62
C VAL A 48 5.82 16.22 5.27
N ILE A 49 4.81 15.38 5.00
CA ILE A 49 4.70 14.67 3.73
C ILE A 49 4.65 15.65 2.56
N GLU A 50 3.76 16.65 2.61
CA GLU A 50 3.60 17.65 1.55
C GLU A 50 4.89 18.43 1.29
N GLN A 51 5.59 18.85 2.35
CA GLN A 51 6.87 19.54 2.25
C GLN A 51 7.95 18.65 1.62
N THR A 52 8.05 17.39 2.07
CA THR A 52 9.04 16.44 1.54
C THR A 52 8.80 16.16 0.07
N LEU A 53 7.55 15.89 -0.33
CA LEU A 53 7.21 15.60 -1.72
C LEU A 53 7.49 16.81 -2.64
N ALA A 54 7.17 18.02 -2.17
CA ALA A 54 7.46 19.25 -2.91
C ALA A 54 8.96 19.49 -3.06
N SER A 55 9.74 19.25 -1.98
CA SER A 55 11.20 19.41 -2.00
C SER A 55 11.93 18.39 -2.87
N ALA A 56 11.37 17.17 -2.99
CA ALA A 56 11.94 16.10 -3.80
C ALA A 56 11.61 16.23 -5.31
N GLU A 57 10.86 17.26 -5.72
CA GLU A 57 10.41 17.46 -7.11
C GLU A 57 9.71 16.24 -7.73
N LEU A 58 9.03 15.44 -6.89
CA LEU A 58 8.27 14.27 -7.32
C LEU A 58 6.89 14.68 -7.85
N GLU A 59 6.39 13.97 -8.85
CA GLU A 59 4.98 14.06 -9.25
C GLU A 59 4.11 13.42 -8.16
N TRP A 60 3.16 14.19 -7.64
CA TRP A 60 2.21 13.69 -6.66
C TRP A 60 0.86 14.40 -6.72
N GLU A 61 -0.17 13.74 -6.24
CA GLU A 61 -1.52 14.29 -6.08
C GLU A 61 -2.09 13.91 -4.71
N SER A 62 -3.05 14.72 -4.23
CA SER A 62 -3.78 14.46 -2.99
C SER A 62 -5.28 14.31 -3.31
N PRO A 63 -5.77 13.09 -3.60
CA PRO A 63 -7.17 12.87 -3.96
C PRO A 63 -8.13 13.09 -2.79
N ALA A 64 -7.63 12.99 -1.56
CA ALA A 64 -8.39 13.28 -0.34
C ALA A 64 -7.44 13.71 0.77
N ARG A 65 -7.96 14.36 1.80
CA ARG A 65 -7.17 14.77 2.96
C ARG A 65 -6.42 13.56 3.57
N GLY A 66 -5.10 13.66 3.66
CA GLY A 66 -4.22 12.61 4.20
C GLY A 66 -3.99 11.43 3.27
N SER A 67 -4.45 11.52 2.03
CA SER A 67 -4.18 10.55 0.99
C SER A 67 -3.31 11.18 -0.07
N TYR A 68 -2.19 10.56 -0.39
CA TYR A 68 -1.24 11.02 -1.39
C TYR A 68 -0.93 9.89 -2.36
N VAL A 69 -0.85 10.21 -3.63
CA VAL A 69 -0.41 9.31 -4.69
C VAL A 69 0.84 9.90 -5.31
N VAL A 70 1.95 9.18 -5.21
CA VAL A 70 3.28 9.64 -5.63
C VAL A 70 3.76 8.76 -6.78
N THR A 71 4.28 9.38 -7.84
CA THR A 71 4.90 8.68 -8.96
C THR A 71 6.42 8.68 -8.76
N LEU A 72 6.98 7.49 -8.53
CA LEU A 72 8.42 7.29 -8.36
C LEU A 72 9.02 6.85 -9.70
N PRO A 73 9.95 7.64 -10.30
CA PRO A 73 10.57 7.28 -11.57
C PRO A 73 11.58 6.14 -11.37
N GLY A 74 11.50 5.10 -12.20
CA GLY A 74 12.40 3.95 -12.17
C GLY A 74 13.21 3.81 -13.45
N THR A 75 14.12 2.82 -13.48
CA THR A 75 14.98 2.50 -14.62
C THR A 75 14.56 1.22 -15.34
N ARG A 76 14.15 0.19 -14.61
CA ARG A 76 13.67 -1.09 -15.14
C ARG A 76 12.15 -1.09 -15.26
N LYS A 77 11.48 -0.58 -14.25
CA LYS A 77 10.06 -0.27 -14.24
C LYS A 77 9.93 1.24 -14.40
N LEU A 78 9.44 1.72 -15.54
CA LEU A 78 9.42 3.16 -15.90
C LEU A 78 8.93 4.06 -14.77
N SER A 79 7.90 3.63 -14.04
CA SER A 79 7.40 4.33 -12.86
C SER A 79 6.75 3.38 -11.87
N THR A 80 6.75 3.76 -10.61
CA THR A 80 6.04 3.04 -9.54
C THR A 80 5.10 4.02 -8.84
N THR A 81 3.80 3.74 -8.92
CA THR A 81 2.79 4.49 -8.17
C THR A 81 2.79 4.02 -6.72
N CYS A 82 3.01 4.95 -5.81
CA CYS A 82 3.05 4.73 -4.36
C CYS A 82 1.94 5.54 -3.69
N SER A 83 1.05 4.88 -2.96
CA SER A 83 0.02 5.50 -2.15
C SER A 83 0.48 5.64 -0.71
N LEU A 84 0.35 6.84 -0.15
CA LEU A 84 0.57 7.17 1.25
C LEU A 84 -0.77 7.53 1.87
N LEU A 85 -1.15 6.89 2.98
CA LEU A 85 -2.40 7.16 3.67
C LEU A 85 -2.12 7.43 5.15
N VAL A 86 -2.36 8.66 5.58
CA VAL A 86 -2.26 9.08 6.98
C VAL A 86 -3.50 8.61 7.71
N GLY A 87 -3.35 7.64 8.61
CA GLY A 87 -4.40 7.15 9.50
C GLY A 87 -4.34 7.79 10.88
N HIS A 88 -5.11 7.26 11.82
CA HIS A 88 -5.14 7.77 13.20
C HIS A 88 -3.83 7.57 13.98
N HIS A 89 -3.10 6.50 13.71
CA HIS A 89 -1.91 6.09 14.46
C HIS A 89 -0.67 5.89 13.60
N ALA A 90 -0.85 5.70 12.31
CA ALA A 90 0.24 5.37 11.39
C ALA A 90 -0.02 5.91 9.99
N LEU A 91 1.06 6.21 9.29
CA LEU A 91 1.12 6.34 7.85
C LEU A 91 1.19 4.93 7.26
N SER A 92 0.26 4.60 6.38
CA SER A 92 0.27 3.37 5.58
C SER A 92 0.85 3.67 4.20
N VAL A 93 1.68 2.75 3.71
CA VAL A 93 2.30 2.83 2.39
C VAL A 93 1.88 1.62 1.59
N ASN A 94 1.54 1.84 0.33
CA ASN A 94 1.20 0.78 -0.62
C ASN A 94 1.68 1.15 -2.02
N ALA A 95 2.41 0.24 -2.69
CA ALA A 95 2.88 0.44 -4.05
C ALA A 95 2.70 -0.83 -4.87
N PHE A 96 2.09 -0.70 -6.05
CA PHE A 96 1.91 -1.81 -6.98
C PHE A 96 3.24 -2.17 -7.63
N VAL A 97 3.64 -3.44 -7.53
CA VAL A 97 4.87 -3.95 -8.13
C VAL A 97 4.59 -4.61 -9.47
N ILE A 98 3.79 -5.66 -9.46
CA ILE A 98 3.46 -6.43 -10.66
C ILE A 98 2.15 -7.21 -10.44
N ARG A 99 1.43 -7.48 -11.51
CA ARG A 99 0.23 -8.33 -11.47
C ARG A 99 0.58 -9.78 -11.11
N ARG A 100 -0.43 -10.55 -10.78
CA ARG A 100 -0.33 -11.98 -10.52
C ARG A 100 0.52 -12.68 -11.60
N PRO A 101 1.53 -13.47 -11.21
CA PRO A 101 2.34 -14.26 -12.13
C PRO A 101 1.50 -15.24 -12.94
N ASP A 102 1.80 -15.38 -14.25
CA ASP A 102 1.13 -16.34 -15.12
C ASP A 102 1.62 -17.78 -14.88
N GLU A 103 2.86 -17.90 -14.39
CA GLU A 103 3.56 -19.16 -14.16
C GLU A 103 4.47 -19.07 -12.94
N ASN A 104 4.93 -20.23 -12.40
CA ASN A 104 5.92 -20.34 -11.33
C ASN A 104 5.63 -19.48 -10.08
N ALA A 105 4.35 -19.40 -9.69
CA ALA A 105 3.93 -18.58 -8.55
C ALA A 105 4.69 -18.94 -7.25
N GLU A 106 4.99 -20.21 -7.02
CA GLU A 106 5.75 -20.66 -5.85
C GLU A 106 7.17 -20.08 -5.84
N GLY A 107 7.88 -20.13 -6.98
CA GLY A 107 9.22 -19.57 -7.12
C GLY A 107 9.22 -18.05 -6.93
N VAL A 108 8.21 -17.35 -7.46
CA VAL A 108 8.03 -15.91 -7.25
C VAL A 108 7.81 -15.60 -5.77
N HIS A 109 6.88 -16.30 -5.10
CA HIS A 109 6.59 -16.04 -3.69
C HIS A 109 7.79 -16.35 -2.79
N ARG A 110 8.52 -17.42 -3.05
CA ARG A 110 9.77 -17.75 -2.33
C ARG A 110 10.77 -16.61 -2.45
N TRP A 111 11.01 -16.14 -3.69
CA TRP A 111 11.94 -15.05 -3.96
C TRP A 111 11.56 -13.77 -3.21
N LEU A 112 10.24 -13.41 -3.20
CA LEU A 112 9.74 -12.24 -2.48
C LEU A 112 9.97 -12.35 -0.96
N LEU A 113 9.69 -13.53 -0.38
CA LEU A 113 9.89 -13.77 1.06
C LEU A 113 11.38 -13.70 1.44
N GLU A 114 12.28 -14.23 0.62
CA GLU A 114 13.72 -14.11 0.83
C GLU A 114 14.21 -12.66 0.73
N ARG A 115 13.63 -11.87 -0.18
CA ARG A 115 13.94 -10.44 -0.30
C ARG A 115 13.44 -9.62 0.89
N ASN A 116 12.29 -9.97 1.47
CA ASN A 116 11.76 -9.29 2.66
C ASN A 116 12.73 -9.29 3.83
N LEU A 117 13.64 -10.26 3.94
CA LEU A 117 14.69 -10.29 4.96
C LEU A 117 15.67 -9.09 4.87
N LYS A 118 15.74 -8.42 3.73
CA LYS A 118 16.70 -7.36 3.43
C LYS A 118 16.03 -5.98 3.28
N LEU A 119 14.69 -5.93 3.25
CA LEU A 119 13.97 -4.67 3.06
C LEU A 119 13.83 -3.93 4.39
N TYR A 120 13.80 -2.60 4.30
CA TYR A 120 13.58 -1.71 5.42
C TYR A 120 12.29 -0.94 5.25
N GLY A 121 11.44 -0.94 6.29
CA GLY A 121 10.20 -0.14 6.32
C GLY A 121 9.07 -0.63 5.44
N VAL A 122 9.34 -1.49 4.45
CA VAL A 122 8.35 -2.10 3.55
C VAL A 122 8.59 -3.59 3.40
N SER A 123 7.56 -4.30 2.92
CA SER A 123 7.61 -5.73 2.61
C SER A 123 6.77 -6.03 1.39
N TYR A 124 7.15 -7.02 0.61
CA TYR A 124 6.28 -7.55 -0.44
C TYR A 124 5.09 -8.28 0.17
N ALA A 125 3.93 -8.04 -0.41
CA ALA A 125 2.67 -8.67 -0.06
C ALA A 125 1.94 -9.10 -1.33
N VAL A 126 1.05 -10.07 -1.19
CA VAL A 126 0.19 -10.56 -2.26
C VAL A 126 -1.26 -10.28 -1.87
N ASP A 127 -2.03 -9.69 -2.76
CA ASP A 127 -3.44 -9.42 -2.54
C ASP A 127 -4.33 -10.65 -2.86
N ARG A 128 -5.65 -10.49 -2.73
CA ARG A 128 -6.61 -11.59 -2.98
C ARG A 128 -6.67 -12.02 -4.45
N LEU A 129 -6.22 -11.16 -5.38
CA LEU A 129 -6.17 -11.45 -6.81
C LEU A 129 -4.85 -12.10 -7.21
N GLY A 130 -3.88 -12.11 -6.31
CA GLY A 130 -2.53 -12.61 -6.53
C GLY A 130 -1.57 -11.52 -7.03
N ASP A 131 -2.00 -10.27 -7.08
CA ASP A 131 -1.15 -9.15 -7.46
C ASP A 131 -0.16 -8.82 -6.35
N ILE A 132 1.03 -8.41 -6.74
CA ILE A 132 2.16 -8.17 -5.85
C ILE A 132 2.30 -6.68 -5.58
N TYR A 133 2.37 -6.35 -4.29
CA TYR A 133 2.53 -4.99 -3.77
C TYR A 133 3.72 -4.92 -2.82
N LEU A 134 4.24 -3.70 -2.62
CA LEU A 134 5.01 -3.33 -1.44
C LEU A 134 4.06 -2.66 -0.46
N THR A 135 4.11 -3.05 0.80
CA THR A 135 3.30 -2.46 1.87
C THR A 135 4.15 -2.16 3.08
N GLY A 136 3.82 -1.11 3.80
CA GLY A 136 4.52 -0.72 5.02
C GLY A 136 3.65 0.17 5.91
N LYS A 137 4.08 0.31 7.16
CA LYS A 137 3.45 1.23 8.13
C LYS A 137 4.53 1.95 8.91
N LEU A 138 4.38 3.26 9.05
CA LEU A 138 5.24 4.11 9.84
C LEU A 138 4.40 4.79 10.95
N PRO A 139 4.74 4.66 12.24
CA PRO A 139 4.07 5.41 13.29
C PRO A 139 4.08 6.91 12.99
N LEU A 140 2.99 7.64 13.29
CA LEU A 140 2.91 9.07 12.98
C LEU A 140 4.05 9.88 13.63
N ALA A 141 4.50 9.47 14.81
CA ALA A 141 5.63 10.11 15.50
C ALA A 141 6.99 9.95 14.77
N ALA A 142 7.09 8.97 13.86
CA ALA A 142 8.28 8.73 13.04
C ALA A 142 8.17 9.33 11.62
N VAL A 143 7.08 10.04 11.31
CA VAL A 143 6.92 10.77 10.04
C VAL A 143 7.74 12.05 10.12
N THR A 144 8.94 11.98 9.57
CA THR A 144 9.90 13.08 9.40
C THR A 144 10.27 13.16 7.93
N GLU A 145 10.86 14.26 7.49
CA GLU A 145 11.36 14.43 6.12
C GLU A 145 12.30 13.27 5.73
N ASP A 146 13.32 13.01 6.52
CA ASP A 146 14.27 11.91 6.34
C ASP A 146 13.57 10.52 6.37
N GLY A 147 12.55 10.35 7.21
CA GLY A 147 11.75 9.11 7.30
C GLY A 147 10.94 8.86 6.03
N ILE A 148 10.33 9.89 5.45
CA ILE A 148 9.58 9.79 4.19
C ILE A 148 10.52 9.56 3.02
N ASP A 149 11.62 10.30 2.93
CA ASP A 149 12.62 10.14 1.88
C ASP A 149 13.17 8.70 1.83
N ARG A 150 13.61 8.17 2.98
CA ARG A 150 14.07 6.78 3.09
C ARG A 150 12.99 5.76 2.73
N LEU A 151 11.74 6.02 3.12
CA LEU A 151 10.63 5.12 2.83
C LEU A 151 10.35 5.06 1.32
N LEU A 152 10.27 6.21 0.65
CA LEU A 152 10.06 6.30 -0.79
C LEU A 152 11.25 5.73 -1.57
N GLY A 153 12.48 5.97 -1.10
CA GLY A 153 13.70 5.35 -1.64
C GLY A 153 13.66 3.83 -1.54
N SER A 154 13.24 3.27 -0.39
CA SER A 154 13.09 1.83 -0.20
C SER A 154 12.02 1.23 -1.11
N VAL A 155 10.89 1.93 -1.31
CA VAL A 155 9.83 1.51 -2.25
C VAL A 155 10.38 1.48 -3.68
N LEU A 156 11.05 2.55 -4.11
CA LEU A 156 11.61 2.64 -5.46
C LEU A 156 12.65 1.56 -5.71
N GLU A 157 13.64 1.41 -4.81
CA GLU A 157 14.69 0.41 -4.93
C GLU A 157 14.11 -1.00 -4.99
N ALA A 158 13.15 -1.32 -4.11
CA ALA A 158 12.53 -2.63 -4.08
C ALA A 158 11.69 -2.89 -5.34
N ALA A 159 10.83 -1.97 -5.76
CA ALA A 159 9.95 -2.15 -6.92
C ALA A 159 10.74 -2.24 -8.24
N ASP A 160 11.64 -1.28 -8.48
CA ASP A 160 12.47 -1.24 -9.70
C ASP A 160 13.49 -2.38 -9.74
N GLY A 161 14.16 -2.64 -8.61
CA GLY A 161 15.19 -3.68 -8.50
C GLY A 161 14.64 -5.10 -8.69
N ALA A 162 13.40 -5.35 -8.30
CA ALA A 162 12.76 -6.65 -8.44
C ALA A 162 12.17 -6.90 -9.84
N PHE A 163 11.88 -5.84 -10.61
CA PHE A 163 10.98 -5.89 -11.75
C PHE A 163 11.36 -6.93 -12.80
N ASN A 164 12.61 -6.91 -13.28
CA ASN A 164 13.07 -7.87 -14.29
C ASN A 164 13.07 -9.30 -13.78
N THR A 165 13.52 -9.53 -12.53
CA THR A 165 13.54 -10.86 -11.92
C THR A 165 12.11 -11.44 -11.79
N LEU A 166 11.15 -10.62 -11.39
CA LEU A 166 9.76 -11.05 -11.29
C LEU A 166 9.16 -11.37 -12.66
N LEU A 167 9.52 -10.59 -13.69
CA LEU A 167 9.12 -10.87 -15.07
C LEU A 167 9.73 -12.19 -15.57
N GLU A 168 11.00 -12.44 -15.30
CA GLU A 168 11.66 -13.69 -15.67
C GLU A 168 11.04 -14.90 -14.96
N LEU A 169 10.79 -14.80 -13.67
CA LEU A 169 10.23 -15.90 -12.89
C LEU A 169 8.76 -16.19 -13.22
N GLY A 170 7.96 -15.14 -13.38
CA GLY A 170 6.51 -15.27 -13.45
C GLY A 170 5.90 -15.16 -14.85
N PHE A 171 6.69 -14.77 -15.88
CA PHE A 171 6.17 -14.43 -17.20
C PHE A 171 7.09 -14.86 -18.36
N ALA A 172 8.03 -15.78 -18.13
CA ALA A 172 9.01 -16.19 -19.14
C ALA A 172 8.34 -16.68 -20.44
N SER A 173 7.27 -17.46 -20.34
CA SER A 173 6.51 -17.94 -21.50
C SER A 173 5.83 -16.80 -22.27
N ALA A 174 5.32 -15.79 -21.57
CA ALA A 174 4.72 -14.61 -22.19
C ALA A 174 5.78 -13.76 -22.92
N ILE A 175 6.95 -13.58 -22.32
CA ILE A 175 8.09 -12.86 -22.91
C ILE A 175 8.53 -13.55 -24.21
N ARG A 176 8.67 -14.88 -24.23
CA ARG A 176 9.03 -15.64 -25.44
C ARG A 176 8.00 -15.50 -26.54
N LYS A 177 6.70 -15.55 -26.19
CA LYS A 177 5.59 -15.38 -27.15
C LYS A 177 5.60 -13.97 -27.75
N GLU A 178 5.76 -12.96 -26.93
CA GLU A 178 5.83 -11.56 -27.35
C GLU A 178 7.03 -11.34 -28.29
N TYR A 179 8.20 -11.87 -27.95
CA TYR A 179 9.39 -11.79 -28.78
C TYR A 179 9.14 -12.43 -30.16
N ALA A 180 8.65 -13.68 -30.21
CA ALA A 180 8.37 -14.39 -31.45
C ALA A 180 7.35 -13.65 -32.32
N TRP A 181 6.31 -13.08 -31.70
CA TRP A 181 5.29 -12.30 -32.40
C TRP A 181 5.87 -11.01 -33.00
N ARG A 182 6.69 -10.26 -32.27
CA ARG A 182 7.35 -9.06 -32.78
C ARG A 182 8.29 -9.37 -33.96
N VAL A 183 9.11 -10.39 -33.79
CA VAL A 183 10.01 -10.84 -34.86
C VAL A 183 9.23 -11.20 -36.13
N SER A 184 8.12 -11.95 -36.03
CA SER A 184 7.28 -12.33 -37.19
C SER A 184 6.67 -11.14 -37.91
N ARG A 185 6.49 -9.99 -37.21
CA ARG A 185 5.95 -8.76 -37.76
C ARG A 185 7.00 -7.74 -38.19
N GLY A 186 8.28 -8.00 -37.94
CA GLY A 186 9.36 -7.05 -38.18
C GLY A 186 9.34 -5.85 -37.21
N GLU A 187 8.70 -6.02 -36.05
CA GLU A 187 8.63 -4.98 -34.99
C GLU A 187 9.89 -4.96 -34.13
N SER A 188 10.18 -3.81 -33.51
CA SER A 188 11.32 -3.67 -32.60
C SER A 188 11.18 -4.54 -31.36
N THR A 189 12.25 -5.26 -30.99
CA THR A 189 12.34 -6.09 -29.77
C THR A 189 13.13 -5.40 -28.65
N ARG A 190 13.51 -4.12 -28.80
CA ARG A 190 14.35 -3.37 -27.85
C ARG A 190 13.83 -3.38 -26.42
N ASN A 191 12.53 -3.36 -26.24
CA ASN A 191 11.88 -3.45 -24.92
C ASN A 191 12.05 -4.82 -24.24
N LEU A 192 12.52 -5.83 -24.97
CA LEU A 192 12.79 -7.18 -24.47
C LEU A 192 14.28 -7.50 -24.35
N ASP A 193 15.16 -6.52 -24.60
CA ASP A 193 16.62 -6.72 -24.56
C ASP A 193 17.12 -7.24 -23.20
N ALA A 194 16.50 -6.80 -22.11
CA ALA A 194 16.79 -7.28 -20.76
C ALA A 194 16.56 -8.81 -20.60
N PHE A 195 15.74 -9.40 -21.48
CA PHE A 195 15.34 -10.82 -21.47
C PHE A 195 15.91 -11.59 -22.66
N ALA A 196 16.94 -11.10 -23.31
CA ALA A 196 17.54 -11.73 -24.51
C ALA A 196 17.98 -13.19 -24.26
N HIS A 197 18.38 -13.52 -23.03
CA HIS A 197 18.73 -14.90 -22.63
C HIS A 197 17.54 -15.87 -22.62
N LEU A 198 16.31 -15.37 -22.43
CA LEU A 198 15.07 -16.18 -22.50
C LEU A 198 14.61 -16.43 -23.93
N THR A 199 14.99 -15.55 -24.87
CA THR A 199 14.50 -15.55 -26.25
C THR A 199 15.49 -16.19 -27.24
N ARG A 200 16.77 -16.27 -26.89
CA ARG A 200 17.76 -17.06 -27.63
C ARG A 200 17.56 -18.52 -27.27
N GLY A 201 17.30 -19.38 -28.26
CA GLY A 201 17.28 -20.83 -28.05
C GLY A 201 18.58 -21.31 -27.42
N PRO A 202 18.62 -22.52 -26.82
CA PRO A 202 19.87 -23.08 -26.33
C PRO A 202 20.89 -23.04 -27.46
N SER A 203 22.03 -22.38 -27.21
CA SER A 203 23.14 -22.40 -28.16
C SER A 203 23.51 -23.84 -28.41
N ALA A 204 23.35 -24.29 -29.67
CA ALA A 204 23.74 -25.62 -30.10
C ALA A 204 25.27 -25.80 -29.98
#